data_baf8318389ed73d9b9f739fb57d653e5
#
_entry.id   baf8318389ed73d9b9f739fb57d653e5
#
_cell.length_a   1.000
_cell.length_b   1.000
_cell.length_c   1.000
_cell.angle_alpha   90.00
_cell.angle_beta   90.00
_cell.angle_gamma   90.00
#
_symmetry.space_group_name_H-M   'P 1'
#
loop_
_entity.id
_entity.type
_entity.pdbx_description
1 polymer ?
#
loop_
_entity_poly.entity_id
_entity_poly.type
_entity_poly.pdbx_seq_one_letter_code
_entity_poly.pdbx_strand_id
1 'polypeptide(L)'
;MRVFTRLLLVVGLVLAGCRQDTFNQPRYNPLARSDFFADSRSARPAIPGTIARGQLDDDPHLYTGRVDGALAITFPFPVTRDVFERGRQRYNIFCTPCHDELGNGNGMIVRRGFRQLPSFHIDRLRQAPVGHYYDVITNGLGAMSDYAAQVPVRDR
;
A
#
# COMPACT_ATOMS: atom_id res chain seq x y z
N MET A 1 2.56 32.42 52.48
CA MET A 1 2.63 30.96 52.71
C MET A 1 1.59 30.15 51.91
N ARG A 2 0.31 30.41 51.98
CA ARG A 2 -0.73 29.59 51.28
C ARG A 2 -0.63 29.54 49.78
N VAL A 3 -0.20 30.63 49.10
CA VAL A 3 -0.03 30.70 47.63
C VAL A 3 1.15 29.86 47.19
N PHE A 4 2.26 29.94 47.88
CA PHE A 4 3.48 29.17 47.60
C PHE A 4 3.26 27.66 47.75
N THR A 5 2.51 27.24 48.77
CA THR A 5 2.15 25.84 48.98
C THR A 5 1.23 25.31 47.86
N ARG A 6 0.29 26.12 47.37
CA ARG A 6 -0.58 25.75 46.24
C ARG A 6 0.20 25.63 44.95
N LEU A 7 1.17 26.53 44.73
CA LEU A 7 2.04 26.50 43.52
C LEU A 7 2.91 25.22 43.52
N LEU A 8 3.48 24.84 44.65
CA LEU A 8 4.26 23.62 44.82
C LEU A 8 3.42 22.35 44.56
N LEU A 9 2.17 22.33 45.03
CA LEU A 9 1.24 21.22 44.78
C LEU A 9 0.89 21.08 43.29
N VAL A 10 0.63 22.17 42.60
CA VAL A 10 0.34 22.15 41.14
C VAL A 10 1.56 21.70 40.36
N VAL A 11 2.76 22.19 40.68
CA VAL A 11 4.01 21.76 40.03
C VAL A 11 4.27 20.25 40.28
N GLY A 12 4.05 19.78 41.48
CA GLY A 12 4.18 18.35 41.82
C GLY A 12 3.19 17.46 41.08
N LEU A 13 1.94 17.90 40.88
CA LEU A 13 0.93 17.19 40.09
C LEU A 13 1.29 17.15 38.58
N VAL A 14 1.81 18.25 38.02
CA VAL A 14 2.22 18.31 36.62
C VAL A 14 3.44 17.40 36.37
N LEU A 15 4.40 17.36 37.30
CA LEU A 15 5.58 16.48 37.19
C LEU A 15 5.23 15.00 37.34
N ALA A 16 4.21 14.64 38.14
CA ALA A 16 3.77 13.26 38.32
C ALA A 16 2.99 12.70 37.10
N GLY A 17 2.50 13.58 36.19
CA GLY A 17 1.77 13.18 34.99
C GLY A 17 2.63 12.61 33.84
N CYS A 18 3.95 12.82 33.88
CA CYS A 18 4.87 12.34 32.85
C CYS A 18 5.32 10.90 33.13
N ARG A 19 4.40 9.92 33.12
CA ARG A 19 4.76 8.50 33.18
C ARG A 19 4.87 7.95 31.77
N GLN A 20 6.05 7.40 31.43
CA GLN A 20 6.32 6.74 30.14
C GLN A 20 6.47 5.22 30.29
N ASP A 21 5.94 4.65 31.36
CA ASP A 21 6.15 3.25 31.74
C ASP A 21 5.63 2.24 30.71
N THR A 22 4.72 2.67 29.82
CA THR A 22 4.14 1.81 28.78
C THR A 22 4.73 2.02 27.39
N PHE A 23 5.65 2.96 27.22
CA PHE A 23 6.27 3.28 25.93
C PHE A 23 7.22 2.19 25.45
N ASN A 24 8.07 1.68 26.34
CA ASN A 24 9.02 0.61 26.04
C ASN A 24 8.62 -0.63 26.82
N GLN A 25 7.94 -1.55 26.17
CA GLN A 25 7.60 -2.85 26.76
C GLN A 25 8.70 -3.86 26.46
N PRO A 26 8.86 -4.93 27.28
CA PRO A 26 9.85 -5.99 27.07
C PRO A 26 9.42 -6.89 25.89
N ARG A 27 9.34 -6.31 24.69
CA ARG A 27 9.04 -7.01 23.43
C ARG A 27 9.83 -6.39 22.31
N TYR A 28 10.13 -7.15 21.28
CA TYR A 28 10.64 -6.60 20.03
C TYR A 28 9.50 -5.95 19.23
N ASN A 29 9.67 -4.70 18.88
CA ASN A 29 8.83 -4.04 17.89
C ASN A 29 9.29 -4.45 16.47
N PRO A 30 8.41 -4.36 15.44
CA PRO A 30 8.83 -4.54 14.06
C PRO A 30 10.06 -3.67 13.75
N LEU A 31 11.06 -4.23 13.09
CA LEU A 31 12.32 -3.58 12.74
C LEU A 31 13.23 -3.19 13.93
N ALA A 32 12.90 -3.59 15.16
CA ALA A 32 13.81 -3.38 16.31
C ALA A 32 15.11 -4.18 16.14
N ARG A 33 16.17 -3.66 16.72
CA ARG A 33 17.43 -4.40 16.83
C ARG A 33 17.27 -5.60 17.76
N SER A 34 17.85 -6.73 17.39
CA SER A 34 17.97 -7.93 18.22
C SER A 34 19.43 -8.37 18.30
N ASP A 35 19.94 -8.50 19.50
CA ASP A 35 21.30 -9.00 19.70
C ASP A 35 21.37 -10.55 19.68
N PHE A 36 20.21 -11.22 19.59
CA PHE A 36 20.13 -12.68 19.48
C PHE A 36 20.52 -13.19 18.07
N PHE A 37 20.25 -12.43 17.02
CA PHE A 37 20.56 -12.83 15.64
C PHE A 37 21.81 -12.12 15.12
N ALA A 38 22.64 -12.84 14.37
CA ALA A 38 23.89 -12.31 13.81
C ALA A 38 23.71 -11.11 12.88
N ASP A 39 22.56 -10.99 12.21
CA ASP A 39 22.17 -9.85 11.36
C ASP A 39 21.57 -8.68 12.14
N SER A 40 21.51 -8.77 13.46
CA SER A 40 20.95 -7.77 14.38
C SER A 40 19.49 -7.39 14.09
N ARG A 41 18.71 -8.20 13.37
CA ARG A 41 17.30 -7.94 13.03
C ARG A 41 16.36 -8.76 13.89
N SER A 42 15.36 -8.15 14.49
CA SER A 42 14.26 -8.86 15.16
C SER A 42 13.27 -9.48 14.15
N ALA A 43 13.01 -8.78 13.05
CA ALA A 43 12.18 -9.30 11.96
C ALA A 43 12.98 -10.31 11.13
N ARG A 44 12.44 -11.54 10.99
CA ARG A 44 13.11 -12.60 10.24
C ARG A 44 12.63 -12.63 8.78
N PRO A 45 13.52 -12.82 7.81
CA PRO A 45 13.12 -13.06 6.43
C PRO A 45 12.30 -14.36 6.35
N ALA A 46 11.44 -14.46 5.36
CA ALA A 46 10.76 -15.71 5.05
C ALA A 46 11.78 -16.82 4.75
N ILE A 47 11.52 -18.03 5.23
CA ILE A 47 12.38 -19.18 4.95
C ILE A 47 12.21 -19.57 3.47
N PRO A 48 13.27 -19.63 2.68
CA PRO A 48 13.18 -20.02 1.28
C PRO A 48 12.46 -21.37 1.10
N GLY A 49 11.57 -21.46 0.12
CA GLY A 49 10.79 -22.67 -0.16
C GLY A 49 9.61 -22.92 0.77
N THR A 50 9.27 -21.96 1.64
CA THR A 50 8.07 -22.06 2.48
C THR A 50 7.00 -21.07 2.04
N ILE A 51 5.74 -21.48 2.17
CA ILE A 51 4.57 -20.64 1.94
C ILE A 51 3.84 -20.53 3.27
N ALA A 52 3.57 -19.30 3.72
CA ALA A 52 2.81 -19.10 4.95
C ALA A 52 1.36 -19.57 4.78
N ARG A 53 0.75 -20.04 5.86
CA ARG A 53 -0.64 -20.50 5.85
C ARG A 53 -1.55 -19.38 5.30
N GLY A 54 -2.37 -19.72 4.31
CA GLY A 54 -3.29 -18.78 3.64
C GLY A 54 -2.63 -17.84 2.63
N GLN A 55 -1.36 -18.02 2.29
CA GLN A 55 -0.64 -17.26 1.27
C GLN A 55 -0.21 -18.13 0.07
N LEU A 56 -0.91 -19.23 -0.15
CA LEU A 56 -0.74 -20.02 -1.37
C LEU A 56 -1.48 -19.31 -2.51
N ASP A 57 -0.72 -18.69 -3.41
CA ASP A 57 -1.21 -17.95 -4.56
C ASP A 57 -1.36 -18.94 -5.74
N ASP A 58 -2.36 -19.83 -5.66
CA ASP A 58 -2.58 -20.94 -6.57
C ASP A 58 -3.41 -20.61 -7.81
N ASP A 59 -3.96 -19.39 -7.89
CA ASP A 59 -4.67 -18.88 -9.07
C ASP A 59 -3.83 -17.83 -9.82
N PRO A 60 -3.08 -18.22 -10.88
CA PRO A 60 -2.27 -17.28 -11.64
C PRO A 60 -3.07 -16.16 -12.27
N HIS A 61 -4.33 -16.40 -12.66
CA HIS A 61 -5.19 -15.38 -13.22
C HIS A 61 -5.43 -14.24 -12.22
N LEU A 62 -5.75 -14.59 -10.96
CA LEU A 62 -5.98 -13.61 -9.89
C LEU A 62 -4.68 -12.97 -9.39
N TYR A 63 -3.63 -13.76 -9.17
CA TYR A 63 -2.43 -13.29 -8.46
C TYR A 63 -1.34 -12.71 -9.38
N THR A 64 -1.40 -13.00 -10.69
CA THR A 64 -0.41 -12.50 -11.64
C THR A 64 -1.00 -11.73 -12.83
N GLY A 65 -2.33 -11.74 -13.00
CA GLY A 65 -2.98 -11.17 -14.18
C GLY A 65 -2.65 -11.93 -15.47
N ARG A 66 -2.29 -13.22 -15.38
CA ARG A 66 -1.85 -14.04 -16.50
C ARG A 66 -2.63 -15.35 -16.58
N VAL A 67 -2.85 -15.79 -17.80
CA VAL A 67 -3.41 -17.12 -18.12
C VAL A 67 -2.42 -17.77 -19.09
N ASP A 68 -1.97 -18.97 -18.79
CA ASP A 68 -0.97 -19.71 -19.59
C ASP A 68 0.30 -18.90 -19.91
N GLY A 69 0.71 -18.05 -18.97
CA GLY A 69 1.89 -17.17 -19.12
C GLY A 69 1.65 -15.89 -19.93
N ALA A 70 0.55 -15.76 -20.66
CA ALA A 70 0.17 -14.56 -21.38
C ALA A 70 -0.64 -13.59 -20.48
N LEU A 71 -0.63 -12.30 -20.81
CA LEU A 71 -1.48 -11.32 -20.13
C LEU A 71 -2.96 -11.69 -20.31
N ALA A 72 -3.70 -11.76 -19.22
CA ALA A 72 -5.10 -12.11 -19.21
C ALA A 72 -5.96 -11.08 -19.98
N ILE A 73 -6.87 -11.55 -20.81
CA ILE A 73 -7.83 -10.73 -21.55
C ILE A 73 -9.17 -10.64 -20.84
N THR A 74 -9.36 -11.43 -19.78
CA THR A 74 -10.58 -11.49 -18.97
C THR A 74 -10.27 -11.22 -17.51
N PHE A 75 -11.30 -10.88 -16.73
CA PHE A 75 -11.19 -10.80 -15.27
C PHE A 75 -11.27 -12.19 -14.64
N PRO A 76 -10.60 -12.45 -13.50
CA PRO A 76 -10.65 -13.73 -12.79
C PRO A 76 -11.97 -13.95 -12.03
N PHE A 77 -12.89 -12.99 -12.06
CA PHE A 77 -14.19 -13.03 -11.41
C PHE A 77 -15.21 -12.20 -12.21
N PRO A 78 -16.51 -12.40 -12.00
CA PRO A 78 -17.55 -11.60 -12.64
C PRO A 78 -17.47 -10.13 -12.21
N VAL A 79 -17.48 -9.21 -13.18
CA VAL A 79 -17.54 -7.77 -12.91
C VAL A 79 -18.98 -7.37 -12.57
N THR A 80 -19.30 -7.40 -11.29
CA THR A 80 -20.58 -6.93 -10.76
C THR A 80 -20.53 -5.42 -10.50
N ARG A 81 -21.70 -4.84 -10.19
CA ARG A 81 -21.79 -3.44 -9.78
C ARG A 81 -20.91 -3.13 -8.56
N ASP A 82 -20.91 -4.00 -7.56
CA ASP A 82 -20.12 -3.82 -6.34
C ASP A 82 -18.61 -3.84 -6.64
N VAL A 83 -18.18 -4.75 -7.52
CA VAL A 83 -16.78 -4.81 -7.99
C VAL A 83 -16.42 -3.51 -8.72
N PHE A 84 -17.27 -3.02 -9.59
CA PHE A 84 -17.04 -1.76 -10.30
C PHE A 84 -16.96 -0.56 -9.34
N GLU A 85 -17.88 -0.46 -8.38
CA GLU A 85 -17.87 0.62 -7.37
C GLU A 85 -16.63 0.53 -6.47
N ARG A 86 -16.20 -0.68 -6.11
CA ARG A 86 -14.95 -0.90 -5.39
C ARG A 86 -13.75 -0.46 -6.21
N GLY A 87 -13.67 -0.84 -7.48
CA GLY A 87 -12.59 -0.42 -8.40
C GLY A 87 -12.52 1.11 -8.52
N ARG A 88 -13.67 1.77 -8.71
CA ARG A 88 -13.76 3.23 -8.75
C ARG A 88 -13.24 3.87 -7.45
N GLN A 89 -13.61 3.31 -6.30
CA GLN A 89 -13.11 3.80 -5.00
C GLN A 89 -11.59 3.69 -4.92
N ARG A 90 -11.01 2.56 -5.33
CA ARG A 90 -9.54 2.36 -5.32
C ARG A 90 -8.85 3.28 -6.30
N TYR A 91 -9.39 3.43 -7.50
CA TYR A 91 -8.90 4.36 -8.50
C TYR A 91 -8.85 5.81 -7.96
N ASN A 92 -9.93 6.26 -7.32
CA ASN A 92 -10.00 7.60 -6.75
C ASN A 92 -8.98 7.84 -5.63
N ILE A 93 -8.64 6.81 -4.86
CA ILE A 93 -7.65 6.92 -3.78
C ILE A 93 -6.21 6.92 -4.31
N PHE A 94 -5.88 5.98 -5.20
CA PHE A 94 -4.49 5.70 -5.55
C PHE A 94 -4.07 6.24 -6.92
N CYS A 95 -4.99 6.38 -7.87
CA CYS A 95 -4.66 6.65 -9.27
C CYS A 95 -4.95 8.10 -9.71
N THR A 96 -6.05 8.71 -9.23
CA THR A 96 -6.47 10.05 -9.65
C THR A 96 -5.45 11.15 -9.39
N PRO A 97 -4.60 11.10 -8.35
CA PRO A 97 -3.59 12.14 -8.16
C PRO A 97 -2.69 12.34 -9.37
N CYS A 98 -2.41 11.29 -10.13
CA CYS A 98 -1.62 11.33 -11.35
C CYS A 98 -2.48 11.26 -12.62
N HIS A 99 -3.46 10.35 -12.68
CA HIS A 99 -4.24 10.03 -13.88
C HIS A 99 -5.51 10.88 -14.08
N ASP A 100 -5.87 11.73 -13.11
CA ASP A 100 -7.14 12.46 -12.94
C ASP A 100 -8.40 11.55 -12.84
N GLU A 101 -9.54 12.15 -12.56
CA GLU A 101 -10.79 11.40 -12.32
C GLU A 101 -11.35 10.72 -13.58
N LEU A 102 -10.99 11.24 -14.75
CA LEU A 102 -11.43 10.74 -16.05
C LEU A 102 -10.39 9.90 -16.78
N GLY A 103 -9.18 9.77 -16.19
CA GLY A 103 -8.11 9.01 -16.82
C GLY A 103 -7.42 9.71 -18.00
N ASN A 104 -7.49 11.04 -18.08
CA ASN A 104 -6.84 11.82 -19.14
C ASN A 104 -5.31 11.99 -18.93
N GLY A 105 -4.79 11.57 -17.77
CA GLY A 105 -3.38 11.70 -17.44
C GLY A 105 -2.95 13.10 -17.02
N ASN A 106 -3.88 13.94 -16.57
CA ASN A 106 -3.64 15.32 -16.16
C ASN A 106 -4.03 15.56 -14.69
N GLY A 107 -3.68 14.63 -13.82
CA GLY A 107 -3.93 14.74 -12.39
C GLY A 107 -3.13 15.87 -11.71
N MET A 108 -3.41 16.07 -10.42
CA MET A 108 -2.80 17.17 -9.66
C MET A 108 -1.26 17.10 -9.66
N ILE A 109 -0.68 15.93 -9.58
CA ILE A 109 0.77 15.72 -9.57
C ILE A 109 1.39 16.15 -10.91
N VAL A 110 0.75 15.81 -12.04
CA VAL A 110 1.18 16.21 -13.39
C VAL A 110 1.11 17.73 -13.53
N ARG A 111 0.02 18.36 -13.09
CA ARG A 111 -0.14 19.82 -13.13
C ARG A 111 0.87 20.58 -12.24
N ARG A 112 1.52 19.87 -11.31
CA ARG A 112 2.57 20.42 -10.43
C ARG A 112 3.99 20.08 -10.86
N GLY A 113 4.16 19.63 -12.11
CA GLY A 113 5.49 19.47 -12.71
C GLY A 113 5.95 18.03 -12.92
N PHE A 114 5.12 17.03 -12.61
CA PHE A 114 5.42 15.68 -13.06
C PHE A 114 5.23 15.55 -14.57
N ARG A 115 5.92 14.59 -15.19
CA ARG A 115 5.81 14.37 -16.63
C ARG A 115 4.37 14.06 -17.04
N GLN A 116 3.98 14.51 -18.25
CA GLN A 116 2.68 14.21 -18.84
C GLN A 116 2.48 12.70 -18.97
N LEU A 117 1.33 12.21 -18.51
CA LEU A 117 0.94 10.81 -18.63
C LEU A 117 0.06 10.58 -19.85
N PRO A 118 0.09 9.39 -20.45
CA PRO A 118 -0.84 9.05 -21.51
C PRO A 118 -2.26 8.96 -20.97
N SER A 119 -3.22 9.45 -21.75
CA SER A 119 -4.63 9.23 -21.46
C SER A 119 -5.01 7.76 -21.62
N PHE A 120 -5.85 7.21 -20.74
CA PHE A 120 -6.40 5.87 -20.90
C PHE A 120 -7.33 5.73 -22.11
N HIS A 121 -7.74 6.86 -22.73
CA HIS A 121 -8.64 6.87 -23.88
C HIS A 121 -7.92 6.68 -25.23
N ILE A 122 -6.59 6.61 -25.27
CA ILE A 122 -5.86 6.31 -26.51
C ILE A 122 -6.07 4.84 -26.91
N ASP A 123 -6.11 4.55 -28.20
CA ASP A 123 -6.42 3.21 -28.75
C ASP A 123 -5.53 2.11 -28.17
N ARG A 124 -4.23 2.37 -28.04
CA ARG A 124 -3.28 1.40 -27.48
C ARG A 124 -3.69 0.94 -26.07
N LEU A 125 -4.17 1.84 -25.22
CA LEU A 125 -4.60 1.49 -23.85
C LEU A 125 -6.01 0.93 -23.84
N ARG A 126 -6.94 1.48 -24.62
CA ARG A 126 -8.30 0.93 -24.71
C ARG A 126 -8.37 -0.52 -25.20
N GLN A 127 -7.38 -0.93 -26.03
CA GLN A 127 -7.26 -2.28 -26.58
C GLN A 127 -6.32 -3.18 -25.77
N ALA A 128 -5.66 -2.64 -24.74
CA ALA A 128 -4.76 -3.42 -23.91
C ALA A 128 -5.53 -4.50 -23.12
N PRO A 129 -4.97 -5.71 -22.98
CA PRO A 129 -5.56 -6.76 -22.15
C PRO A 129 -5.66 -6.30 -20.68
N VAL A 130 -6.67 -6.77 -19.95
CA VAL A 130 -6.86 -6.40 -18.54
C VAL A 130 -5.65 -6.75 -17.67
N GLY A 131 -4.97 -7.84 -17.97
CA GLY A 131 -3.73 -8.24 -17.31
C GLY A 131 -2.59 -7.23 -17.47
N HIS A 132 -2.61 -6.39 -18.50
CA HIS A 132 -1.64 -5.29 -18.65
C HIS A 132 -1.79 -4.28 -17.49
N TYR A 133 -3.01 -3.91 -17.15
CA TYR A 133 -3.25 -2.98 -16.04
C TYR A 133 -2.85 -3.58 -14.71
N TYR A 134 -3.16 -4.86 -14.50
CA TYR A 134 -2.72 -5.59 -13.33
C TYR A 134 -1.18 -5.60 -13.21
N ASP A 135 -0.48 -5.91 -14.29
CA ASP A 135 0.98 -5.96 -14.35
C ASP A 135 1.61 -4.59 -14.05
N VAL A 136 1.07 -3.52 -14.67
CA VAL A 136 1.53 -2.14 -14.44
C VAL A 136 1.28 -1.68 -13.01
N ILE A 137 0.12 -1.99 -12.42
CA ILE A 137 -0.15 -1.65 -11.02
C ILE A 137 0.80 -2.42 -10.09
N THR A 138 1.10 -3.68 -10.42
CA THR A 138 1.93 -4.55 -9.58
C THR A 138 3.41 -4.22 -9.67
N ASN A 139 3.93 -3.98 -10.87
CA ASN A 139 5.37 -3.88 -11.13
C ASN A 139 5.83 -2.46 -11.49
N GLY A 140 4.90 -1.54 -11.72
CA GLY A 140 5.20 -0.22 -12.26
C GLY A 140 5.47 -0.25 -13.77
N LEU A 141 5.58 0.92 -14.37
CA LEU A 141 5.95 1.08 -15.79
C LEU A 141 6.63 2.43 -16.03
N GLY A 142 7.88 2.41 -16.40
CA GLY A 142 8.65 3.63 -16.68
C GLY A 142 8.77 4.53 -15.46
N ALA A 143 8.08 5.68 -15.46
CA ALA A 143 8.07 6.59 -14.31
C ALA A 143 6.96 6.29 -13.29
N MET A 144 6.04 5.39 -13.59
CA MET A 144 5.05 4.93 -12.64
C MET A 144 5.68 3.89 -11.71
N SER A 145 5.70 4.20 -10.42
CA SER A 145 6.11 3.23 -9.39
C SER A 145 5.11 2.08 -9.29
N ASP A 146 5.55 0.95 -8.76
CA ASP A 146 4.65 -0.13 -8.37
C ASP A 146 3.71 0.31 -7.23
N TYR A 147 2.56 -0.33 -7.16
CA TYR A 147 1.55 -0.14 -6.12
C TYR A 147 1.21 -1.46 -5.42
N ALA A 148 2.08 -2.44 -5.52
CA ALA A 148 1.87 -3.76 -4.96
C ALA A 148 1.65 -3.74 -3.43
N ALA A 149 2.35 -2.85 -2.74
CA ALA A 149 2.22 -2.71 -1.29
C ALA A 149 0.94 -1.95 -0.86
N GLN A 150 0.43 -1.04 -1.70
CA GLN A 150 -0.69 -0.15 -1.38
C GLN A 150 -2.03 -0.74 -1.82
N VAL A 151 -2.05 -1.46 -2.95
CA VAL A 151 -3.27 -2.00 -3.55
C VAL A 151 -3.27 -3.52 -3.41
N PRO A 152 -4.17 -4.09 -2.59
CA PRO A 152 -4.28 -5.55 -2.45
C PRO A 152 -4.55 -6.25 -3.79
N VAL A 153 -4.11 -7.50 -3.92
CA VAL A 153 -4.25 -8.30 -5.15
C VAL A 153 -5.66 -8.25 -5.74
N ARG A 154 -6.68 -8.39 -4.91
CA ARG A 154 -8.10 -8.38 -5.34
C ARG A 154 -8.61 -7.02 -5.82
N ASP A 155 -7.88 -5.95 -5.55
CA ASP A 155 -8.26 -4.57 -5.89
C ASP A 155 -7.44 -4.01 -7.07
N ARG A 156 -6.49 -4.79 -7.63
CA ARG A 156 -5.61 -4.39 -8.76
C ARG A 156 -6.27 -4.49 -10.14
#